data_f26eb7adc1a766713531fffb2d11a6fe
#
_entry.id   f26eb7adc1a766713531fffb2d11a6fe
#
_cell.length_a   1.000
_cell.length_b   1.000
_cell.length_c   1.000
_cell.angle_alpha   90.00
_cell.angle_beta   90.00
_cell.angle_gamma   90.00
#
_symmetry.space_group_name_H-M   'P 1'
#
loop_
_entity.id
_entity.type
_entity.pdbx_description
1 polymer ?
#
loop_
_entity_poly.entity_id
_entity_poly.type
_entity_poly.pdbx_seq_one_letter_code
_entity_poly.pdbx_strand_id
1 'polypeptide(L)'
;MEKLNLHGKTGFIIGGTRGIGTYKYHNTCAEAMLLLDGDAYIHVAPAGPADRIPYDAVEVFRVPKGTMVTLRPGVWHHGPFCVDTDSLQTLIILPERLYAYDCTVLTAPEADKLRIEA
;
A
#
# COMPACT_ATOMS: atom_id res chain seq x y z
N MET A 1 14.88 -1.33 6.04
CA MET A 1 13.74 -0.88 5.21
C MET A 1 14.05 0.50 4.68
N GLU A 2 13.93 0.69 3.40
CA GLU A 2 14.30 1.93 2.72
C GLU A 2 13.05 2.72 2.33
N LYS A 3 13.02 4.02 2.69
CA LYS A 3 11.98 4.93 2.24
C LYS A 3 12.33 5.45 0.85
N LEU A 4 11.37 5.41 -0.05
CA LEU A 4 11.54 5.86 -1.42
C LEU A 4 10.91 7.23 -1.65
N ASN A 5 11.46 7.96 -2.61
CA ASN A 5 10.85 9.21 -3.06
C ASN A 5 9.64 8.92 -3.95
N LEU A 6 8.60 9.73 -3.77
CA LEU A 6 7.43 9.72 -4.63
C LEU A 6 7.51 10.90 -5.59
N HIS A 7 7.32 10.61 -6.85
CA HIS A 7 7.16 11.63 -7.86
C HIS A 7 5.72 11.76 -8.28
N GLY A 8 5.33 13.01 -8.29
CA GLY A 8 4.28 13.61 -9.08
C GLY A 8 3.03 12.83 -9.27
N LYS A 9 2.07 13.53 -9.57
CA LYS A 9 0.72 13.14 -9.85
C LYS A 9 0.56 12.89 -11.32
N THR A 10 1.38 12.09 -11.90
CA THR A 10 1.18 11.75 -13.29
C THR A 10 0.33 10.52 -13.34
N GLY A 11 -0.89 10.69 -13.62
CA GLY A 11 -1.80 9.60 -13.78
C GLY A 11 -1.45 8.62 -14.88
N PHE A 12 -0.20 8.49 -15.20
CA PHE A 12 0.19 7.69 -16.31
C PHE A 12 1.21 6.63 -15.92
N ILE A 13 0.86 5.40 -16.16
CA ILE A 13 1.68 4.26 -15.82
C ILE A 13 1.81 3.37 -17.03
N ILE A 14 2.99 3.33 -17.57
CA ILE A 14 3.32 2.31 -18.54
C ILE A 14 3.80 1.09 -17.76
N GLY A 15 3.17 -0.02 -18.02
CA GLY A 15 3.50 -1.25 -17.31
C GLY A 15 2.85 -1.40 -15.96
N GLY A 16 1.99 -0.49 -15.55
CA GLY A 16 0.92 -0.65 -14.57
C GLY A 16 1.24 -0.98 -13.13
N THR A 17 2.47 -1.28 -12.78
CA THR A 17 2.73 -1.94 -11.50
C THR A 17 3.22 -1.02 -10.39
N ARG A 18 3.54 0.22 -10.68
CA ARG A 18 4.11 1.16 -9.70
C ARG A 18 3.27 2.40 -9.46
N GLY A 19 2.05 2.38 -9.95
CA GLY A 19 1.11 3.47 -9.72
C GLY A 19 0.22 3.19 -8.51
N ILE A 20 0.15 4.15 -7.64
CA ILE A 20 -0.68 4.07 -6.45
C ILE A 20 -2.02 4.72 -6.78
N GLY A 21 -3.02 3.89 -7.01
CA GLY A 21 -4.38 4.35 -7.35
C GLY A 21 -5.44 3.88 -6.39
N THR A 22 -5.18 2.83 -5.62
CA THR A 22 -6.14 2.27 -4.68
C THR A 22 -5.58 2.36 -3.27
N TYR A 23 -6.43 2.76 -2.33
CA TYR A 23 -6.08 2.89 -0.91
C TYR A 23 -7.17 2.25 -0.08
N LYS A 24 -6.79 1.54 0.97
CA LYS A 24 -7.72 0.97 1.93
C LYS A 24 -7.22 1.13 3.35
N TYR A 25 -8.13 1.01 4.30
CA TYR A 25 -7.78 0.93 5.71
C TYR A 25 -8.78 0.05 6.48
N HIS A 26 -8.34 -0.38 7.65
CA HIS A 26 -9.14 -1.13 8.62
C HIS A 26 -9.12 -0.39 9.95
N ASN A 27 -10.27 -0.27 10.62
CA ASN A 27 -10.37 0.49 11.86
C ASN A 27 -10.21 -0.33 13.12
N THR A 28 -10.53 -1.61 13.08
CA THR A 28 -10.66 -2.44 14.27
C THR A 28 -9.50 -3.40 14.51
N CYS A 29 -8.56 -3.44 13.57
CA CYS A 29 -7.42 -4.34 13.65
C CYS A 29 -6.19 -3.78 12.95
N ALA A 30 -5.04 -4.32 13.31
CA ALA A 30 -3.83 -4.20 12.51
C ALA A 30 -3.83 -5.27 11.41
N GLU A 31 -3.12 -5.00 10.31
CA GLU A 31 -2.84 -5.99 9.28
C GLU A 31 -1.37 -6.37 9.33
N ALA A 32 -1.06 -7.64 9.41
CA ALA A 32 0.32 -8.12 9.30
C ALA A 32 0.53 -8.75 7.93
N MET A 33 1.67 -8.47 7.31
CA MET A 33 2.07 -9.09 6.06
C MET A 33 3.53 -9.53 6.11
N LEU A 34 3.79 -10.73 5.64
CA LEU A 34 5.13 -11.31 5.54
C LEU A 34 5.47 -11.54 4.07
N LEU A 35 6.58 -10.98 3.63
CA LEU A 35 7.06 -11.14 2.26
C LEU A 35 7.83 -12.46 2.15
N LEU A 36 7.29 -13.41 1.38
CA LEU A 36 7.79 -14.78 1.38
C LEU A 36 8.92 -15.03 0.39
N ASP A 37 8.86 -14.43 -0.80
CA ASP A 37 9.75 -14.80 -1.90
C ASP A 37 10.39 -13.63 -2.66
N GLY A 38 10.19 -12.41 -2.22
CA GLY A 38 10.78 -11.25 -2.88
C GLY A 38 10.66 -9.96 -2.06
N ASP A 39 11.41 -8.95 -2.48
CA ASP A 39 11.27 -7.60 -1.95
C ASP A 39 9.98 -6.95 -2.48
N ALA A 40 9.43 -6.03 -1.72
CA ALA A 40 8.23 -5.31 -2.11
C ALA A 40 8.35 -3.81 -1.89
N TYR A 41 7.62 -3.04 -2.69
CA TYR A 41 7.28 -1.67 -2.33
C TYR A 41 5.93 -1.67 -1.62
N ILE A 42 5.90 -1.06 -0.45
CA ILE A 42 4.69 -0.89 0.35
C ILE A 42 4.45 0.60 0.54
N HIS A 43 3.25 1.06 0.23
CA HIS A 43 2.85 2.44 0.47
C HIS A 43 1.92 2.54 1.65
N VAL A 44 2.07 3.59 2.42
CA VAL A 44 1.26 3.88 3.61
C VAL A 44 0.98 5.36 3.72
N ALA A 45 -0.13 5.69 4.37
CA ALA A 45 -0.42 7.06 4.78
C ALA A 45 -1.10 7.03 6.14
N PRO A 46 -0.96 8.10 6.94
CA PRO A 46 -1.51 8.11 8.29
C PRO A 46 -3.04 8.09 8.27
N ALA A 47 -3.62 7.56 9.35
CA ALA A 47 -5.05 7.61 9.57
C ALA A 47 -5.57 9.06 9.55
N GLY A 48 -6.77 9.24 9.01
CA GLY A 48 -7.39 10.54 8.88
C GLY A 48 -8.88 10.42 8.58
N PRO A 49 -9.51 11.45 8.02
CA PRO A 49 -10.91 11.38 7.62
C PRO A 49 -11.19 10.21 6.67
N ALA A 50 -12.33 9.58 6.86
CA ALA A 50 -12.69 8.33 6.15
C ALA A 50 -12.88 8.50 4.63
N ASP A 51 -13.14 9.71 4.18
CA ASP A 51 -13.48 10.03 2.80
C ASP A 51 -12.38 10.76 2.04
N ARG A 52 -11.21 10.88 2.65
CA ARG A 52 -10.12 11.67 2.09
C ARG A 52 -8.78 10.98 2.23
N ILE A 53 -8.17 10.69 1.10
CA ILE A 53 -6.81 10.13 1.06
C ILE A 53 -5.81 11.27 1.28
N PRO A 54 -4.91 11.17 2.29
CA PRO A 54 -3.90 12.20 2.54
C PRO A 54 -2.72 12.06 1.59
N TYR A 55 -2.89 12.44 0.33
CA TYR A 55 -1.88 12.24 -0.71
C TYR A 55 -0.51 12.82 -0.37
N ASP A 56 -0.48 13.97 0.32
CA ASP A 56 0.77 14.64 0.67
C ASP A 56 1.55 13.90 1.77
N ALA A 57 0.89 12.99 2.47
CA ALA A 57 1.49 12.21 3.55
C ALA A 57 1.77 10.75 3.18
N VAL A 58 1.56 10.38 1.91
CA VAL A 58 1.87 9.03 1.45
C VAL A 58 3.37 8.81 1.44
N GLU A 59 3.80 7.71 2.04
CA GLU A 59 5.19 7.27 2.03
C GLU A 59 5.29 5.88 1.43
N VAL A 60 6.39 5.61 0.75
CA VAL A 60 6.68 4.29 0.17
C VAL A 60 7.98 3.76 0.73
N PHE A 61 7.97 2.48 1.05
CA PHE A 61 9.13 1.78 1.58
C PHE A 61 9.44 0.56 0.72
N ARG A 62 10.72 0.35 0.47
CA ARG A 62 11.20 -0.94 -0.01
C ARG A 62 11.41 -1.85 1.19
N VAL A 63 10.70 -2.95 1.20
CA VAL A 63 10.72 -3.94 2.28
C VAL A 63 11.39 -5.20 1.78
N PRO A 64 12.46 -5.67 2.43
CA PRO A 64 13.17 -6.86 1.98
C PRO A 64 12.35 -8.14 2.18
N LYS A 65 12.60 -9.11 1.31
CA LYS A 65 12.12 -10.49 1.47
C LYS A 65 12.34 -10.98 2.90
N GLY A 66 11.36 -11.68 3.45
CA GLY A 66 11.42 -12.24 4.80
C GLY A 66 11.09 -11.28 5.92
N THR A 67 10.73 -10.05 5.60
CA THR A 67 10.33 -9.04 6.58
C THR A 67 8.83 -9.11 6.82
N MET A 68 8.43 -9.08 8.09
CA MET A 68 7.04 -8.90 8.48
C MET A 68 6.78 -7.42 8.75
N VAL A 69 5.72 -6.90 8.15
CA VAL A 69 5.24 -5.54 8.36
C VAL A 69 3.90 -5.61 9.06
N THR A 70 3.72 -4.80 10.10
CA THR A 70 2.43 -4.66 10.76
C THR A 70 1.93 -3.25 10.55
N LEU A 71 0.76 -3.12 9.93
CA LEU A 71 0.08 -1.85 9.69
C LEU A 71 -0.92 -1.62 10.81
N ARG A 72 -0.83 -0.47 11.48
CA ARG A 72 -1.74 -0.11 12.57
C ARG A 72 -3.16 0.14 12.06
N PRO A 73 -4.18 0.04 12.93
CA PRO A 73 -5.54 0.42 12.55
C PRO A 73 -5.60 1.83 11.99
N GLY A 74 -6.40 2.01 10.95
CA GLY A 74 -6.60 3.30 10.30
C GLY A 74 -5.54 3.71 9.28
N VAL A 75 -4.43 3.03 9.21
CA VAL A 75 -3.37 3.35 8.25
C VAL A 75 -3.83 3.04 6.83
N TRP A 76 -3.78 4.03 5.96
CA TRP A 76 -4.06 3.86 4.54
C TRP A 76 -2.97 3.01 3.89
N HIS A 77 -3.36 2.01 3.12
CA HIS A 77 -2.45 1.10 2.42
C HIS A 77 -3.16 0.40 1.27
N HIS A 78 -2.42 -0.37 0.53
CA HIS A 78 -2.94 -1.37 -0.41
C HIS A 78 -1.90 -2.48 -0.53
N GLY A 79 -2.19 -3.51 -1.30
CA GLY A 79 -1.29 -4.65 -1.48
C GLY A 79 0.09 -4.25 -1.97
N PRO A 80 1.13 -5.03 -1.67
CA PRO A 80 2.49 -4.71 -2.05
C PRO A 80 2.69 -4.75 -3.57
N PHE A 81 3.65 -3.97 -4.05
CA PHE A 81 4.10 -4.00 -5.44
C PHE A 81 5.38 -4.81 -5.56
N CYS A 82 5.51 -5.56 -6.65
CA CYS A 82 6.75 -6.28 -6.96
C CYS A 82 7.89 -5.30 -7.25
N VAL A 83 9.09 -5.66 -6.84
CA VAL A 83 10.30 -4.89 -7.12
C VAL A 83 11.04 -5.48 -8.32
N ASP A 84 11.51 -6.70 -8.19
CA ASP A 84 12.37 -7.35 -9.19
C ASP A 84 11.75 -8.60 -9.81
N THR A 85 10.51 -8.92 -9.46
CA THR A 85 9.82 -10.13 -9.91
C THR A 85 8.48 -9.79 -10.55
N ASP A 86 7.93 -10.70 -11.33
CA ASP A 86 6.60 -10.55 -11.94
C ASP A 86 5.48 -10.87 -10.97
N SER A 87 5.78 -11.59 -9.91
CA SER A 87 4.83 -11.97 -8.87
C SER A 87 5.49 -11.98 -7.50
N LEU A 88 4.68 -11.88 -6.47
CA LEU A 88 5.12 -11.84 -5.09
C LEU A 88 4.15 -12.64 -4.22
N GLN A 89 4.69 -13.60 -3.49
CA GLN A 89 3.91 -14.33 -2.49
C GLN A 89 4.00 -13.61 -1.15
N THR A 90 2.84 -13.28 -0.61
CA THR A 90 2.74 -12.55 0.65
C THR A 90 1.76 -13.27 1.57
N LEU A 91 2.18 -13.54 2.79
CA LEU A 91 1.28 -14.02 3.84
C LEU A 91 0.62 -12.81 4.52
N ILE A 92 -0.69 -12.74 4.46
CA ILE A 92 -1.48 -11.67 5.09
C ILE A 92 -2.23 -12.27 6.28
N ILE A 93 -2.14 -11.62 7.43
CA ILE A 93 -2.83 -12.02 8.65
C ILE A 93 -3.83 -10.94 9.03
N LEU A 94 -5.11 -11.30 8.99
CA LEU A 94 -6.25 -10.43 9.30
C LEU A 94 -7.30 -11.23 10.07
N PRO A 95 -8.19 -10.56 10.84
CA PRO A 95 -9.33 -11.21 11.43
C PRO A 95 -10.27 -11.83 10.39
N GLU A 96 -10.98 -12.87 10.79
CA GLU A 96 -11.98 -13.51 9.95
C GLU A 96 -13.02 -12.50 9.43
N ARG A 97 -13.34 -12.57 8.16
CA ARG A 97 -14.38 -11.78 7.49
C ARG A 97 -14.13 -10.26 7.50
N LEU A 98 -12.91 -9.83 7.72
CA LEU A 98 -12.60 -8.40 7.80
C LEU A 98 -13.09 -7.62 6.58
N TYR A 99 -12.93 -8.13 5.38
CA TYR A 99 -13.37 -7.46 4.16
C TYR A 99 -14.87 -7.25 4.08
N ALA A 100 -15.66 -7.98 4.87
CA ALA A 100 -17.11 -7.84 4.89
C ALA A 100 -17.58 -6.74 5.85
N TYR A 101 -16.83 -6.43 6.90
CA TYR A 101 -17.31 -5.51 7.93
C TYR A 101 -16.38 -4.36 8.27
N ASP A 102 -15.11 -4.42 7.90
CA ASP A 102 -14.13 -3.40 8.27
C ASP A 102 -13.07 -3.20 7.17
N CYS A 103 -13.51 -2.80 6.01
CA CYS A 103 -12.61 -2.47 4.93
C CYS A 103 -13.16 -1.30 4.12
N THR A 104 -12.55 -0.14 4.29
CA THR A 104 -12.86 1.03 3.47
C THR A 104 -11.85 1.11 2.33
N VAL A 105 -12.36 1.20 1.11
CA VAL A 105 -11.55 1.28 -0.10
C VAL A 105 -11.90 2.55 -0.86
N LEU A 106 -10.90 3.35 -1.18
CA LEU A 106 -11.04 4.52 -2.05
C LEU A 106 -10.10 4.39 -3.23
N THR A 107 -10.54 4.89 -4.37
CA THR A 107 -9.74 4.97 -5.59
C THR A 107 -9.39 6.42 -5.88
N ALA A 108 -8.11 6.68 -6.11
CA ALA A 108 -7.64 8.01 -6.48
C ALA A 108 -8.10 8.36 -7.89
N PRO A 109 -8.61 9.59 -8.12
CA PRO A 109 -8.77 10.09 -9.47
C PRO A 109 -7.46 10.05 -10.24
N GLU A 110 -7.52 9.95 -11.56
CA GLU A 110 -6.33 9.84 -12.40
C GLU A 110 -5.31 10.96 -12.14
N ALA A 111 -5.79 12.19 -11.91
CA ALA A 111 -4.94 13.35 -11.63
C ALA A 111 -4.20 13.27 -10.29
N ASP A 112 -4.67 12.44 -9.36
CA ASP A 112 -4.12 12.32 -8.01
C ASP A 112 -3.28 11.05 -7.82
N LYS A 113 -3.15 10.23 -8.85
CA LYS A 113 -2.32 9.03 -8.76
C LYS A 113 -0.85 9.38 -8.58
N LEU A 114 -0.22 8.69 -7.67
CA LEU A 114 1.21 8.79 -7.41
C LEU A 114 1.93 7.63 -8.11
N ARG A 115 3.18 7.88 -8.49
CA ARG A 115 4.03 6.86 -9.09
C ARG A 115 5.25 6.63 -8.22
N ILE A 116 5.56 5.35 -7.98
CA ILE A 116 6.78 4.97 -7.26
C ILE A 116 7.95 5.09 -8.23
N GLU A 117 8.95 5.87 -7.85
CA GLU A 117 10.21 5.95 -8.53
C GLU A 117 11.31 5.31 -7.68
N ALA A 118 12.00 4.37 -8.29
CA ALA A 118 13.06 3.62 -7.65
C ALA A 118 14.37 3.79 -8.42
#